data_f189eb45456dbff1f158d40891aa7139
#
_entry.id   f189eb45456dbff1f158d40891aa7139
#
_cell.length_a   1.000
_cell.length_b   1.000
_cell.length_c   1.000
_cell.angle_alpha   90.00
_cell.angle_beta   90.00
_cell.angle_gamma   90.00
#
_symmetry.space_group_name_H-M   'P 1'
#
loop_
_entity.id
_entity.type
_entity.pdbx_description
1 polymer ?
#
loop_
_entity_poly.entity_id
_entity_poly.type
_entity_poly.pdbx_seq_one_letter_code
_entity_poly.pdbx_strand_id
1 'polypeptide(L)' 'MIEFQLPLDKNVTVKVYNLMGQSIRTLVSNELKIAGRHSVQWNGLNNSGQKVASGVYIYSLEWGNFKKTNRMMLLK' A
#
# COMPACT_ATOMS: atom_id res chain seq x y z
N MET A 1 1.52 7.32 -5.98
CA MET A 1 2.77 6.67 -5.55
C MET A 1 2.81 6.64 -4.04
N ILE A 2 3.16 5.50 -3.48
CA ILE A 2 3.28 5.31 -2.04
C ILE A 2 4.75 5.29 -1.68
N GLU A 3 5.18 6.21 -0.84
CA GLU A 3 6.57 6.30 -0.41
C GLU A 3 6.66 5.97 1.08
N PHE A 4 7.71 5.25 1.44
CA PHE A 4 7.97 4.91 2.83
C PHE A 4 9.46 4.75 3.08
N GLN A 5 9.84 4.84 4.35
CA GLN A 5 11.22 4.71 4.78
C GLN A 5 11.32 3.67 5.87
N LEU A 6 12.31 2.78 5.75
CA LEU A 6 12.54 1.71 6.71
C LEU A 6 13.80 2.00 7.52
N PRO A 7 13.72 1.89 8.85
CA PRO A 7 14.91 2.07 9.71
C PRO A 7 15.85 0.88 9.63
N LEU A 8 15.33 -0.31 9.33
CA LEU A 8 16.09 -1.55 9.24
C LEU A 8 15.51 -2.39 8.13
N ASP A 9 16.22 -3.45 7.72
CA ASP A 9 15.68 -4.42 6.77
C ASP A 9 14.47 -5.10 7.39
N LYS A 10 13.35 -5.12 6.67
CA LYS A 10 12.09 -5.66 7.16
C LYS A 10 11.33 -6.37 6.06
N ASN A 11 10.58 -7.40 6.45
CA ASN A 11 9.55 -7.96 5.58
C ASN A 11 8.32 -7.05 5.67
N VAL A 12 7.93 -6.44 4.56
CA VAL A 12 6.86 -5.45 4.54
C VAL A 12 5.68 -5.92 3.74
N THR A 13 4.50 -5.42 4.11
CA THR A 13 3.26 -5.60 3.37
C THR A 13 2.65 -4.23 3.14
N VAL A 14 2.26 -3.96 1.88
CA VAL A 14 1.59 -2.72 1.51
C VAL A 14 0.26 -3.08 0.88
N LYS A 15 -0.82 -2.56 1.44
CA LYS A 15 -2.19 -2.83 0.98
C LYS A 15 -2.95 -1.54 0.77
N VAL A 16 -3.90 -1.58 -0.15
CA VAL A 16 -4.83 -0.48 -0.42
C VAL A 16 -6.23 -0.90 0.00
N TYR A 17 -6.92 0.00 0.70
CA TYR A 17 -8.30 -0.21 1.17
C TYR A 17 -9.18 0.94 0.68
N ASN A 18 -10.47 0.66 0.52
CA ASN A 18 -11.44 1.73 0.32
C ASN A 18 -11.83 2.34 1.68
N LEU A 19 -12.68 3.37 1.66
CA LEU A 19 -13.09 4.04 2.89
C LEU A 19 -13.97 3.19 3.80
N MET A 20 -14.50 2.08 3.28
CA MET A 20 -15.25 1.11 4.07
C MET A 20 -14.35 0.09 4.76
N GLY A 21 -13.03 0.17 4.53
CA GLY A 21 -12.09 -0.76 5.11
C GLY A 21 -11.92 -2.07 4.35
N GLN A 22 -12.51 -2.17 3.17
CA GLN A 22 -12.37 -3.37 2.33
C GLN A 22 -11.04 -3.37 1.62
N SER A 23 -10.36 -4.52 1.61
CA SER A 23 -9.08 -4.67 0.92
C SER A 23 -9.32 -4.63 -0.60
N ILE A 24 -8.65 -3.70 -1.27
CA ILE A 24 -8.76 -3.51 -2.71
C ILE A 24 -7.59 -4.16 -3.43
N ARG A 25 -6.38 -3.91 -2.95
CA ARG A 25 -5.17 -4.39 -3.61
C ARG A 25 -4.06 -4.64 -2.60
N THR A 26 -3.34 -5.75 -2.78
CA THR A 26 -2.09 -6.00 -2.07
C THR A 26 -0.96 -5.70 -3.04
N LEU A 27 -0.21 -4.64 -2.79
CA LEU A 27 0.88 -4.21 -3.67
C LEU A 27 2.19 -4.93 -3.35
N VAL A 28 2.45 -5.14 -2.08
CA VAL A 28 3.62 -5.85 -1.58
C VAL A 28 3.15 -6.81 -0.51
N SER A 29 3.52 -8.09 -0.64
CA SER A 29 3.06 -9.13 0.28
C SER A 29 4.25 -9.78 0.97
N ASN A 30 4.53 -9.34 2.21
CA ASN A 30 5.56 -9.90 3.06
C ASN A 30 6.91 -10.07 2.34
N GLU A 31 7.33 -9.02 1.64
CA GLU A 31 8.60 -9.02 0.91
C GLU A 31 9.69 -8.35 1.72
N LEU A 32 10.89 -8.93 1.67
CA LEU A 32 12.04 -8.33 2.33
C LEU A 32 12.47 -7.08 1.57
N LYS A 33 12.53 -5.96 2.29
CA LYS A 33 13.03 -4.68 1.79
C LYS A 33 14.20 -4.24 2.67
N ILE A 34 15.23 -3.72 2.04
CA ILE A 34 16.38 -3.21 2.79
C ILE A 34 16.04 -1.88 3.44
N ALA A 35 16.80 -1.51 4.47
CA ALA A 35 16.67 -0.20 5.10
C ALA A 35 16.82 0.91 4.07
N GLY A 36 16.10 2.00 4.27
CA GLY A 36 16.15 3.15 3.38
C GLY A 36 14.80 3.51 2.79
N ARG A 37 14.83 4.30 1.72
CA ARG A 37 13.65 4.81 1.04
C ARG A 37 13.14 3.86 -0.01
N HIS A 38 11.82 3.69 -0.06
CA HIS A 38 11.14 2.87 -1.06
C HIS A 38 9.93 3.59 -1.60
N SER A 39 9.55 3.25 -2.83
CA SER A 39 8.31 3.73 -3.41
C SER A 39 7.61 2.59 -4.13
N VAL A 40 6.28 2.60 -4.05
CA VAL A 40 5.42 1.61 -4.70
C VAL A 40 4.35 2.38 -5.45
N GLN A 41 4.14 2.02 -6.71
CA GLN A 41 3.11 2.66 -7.52
C GLN A 41 1.89 1.76 -7.60
N TRP A 42 0.71 2.37 -7.39
CA TRP A 42 -0.56 1.69 -7.58
C TRP A 42 -1.19 2.19 -8.88
N ASN A 43 -1.56 1.24 -9.73
CA ASN A 43 -2.11 1.55 -11.06
C ASN A 43 -3.64 1.64 -11.07
N GLY A 44 -4.30 1.65 -9.90
CA GLY A 44 -5.74 1.77 -9.81
C GLY A 44 -6.51 0.49 -10.10
N LEU A 45 -5.84 -0.66 -10.04
CA LEU A 45 -6.49 -1.96 -10.23
C LEU A 45 -6.64 -2.69 -8.90
N ASN A 46 -7.75 -3.44 -8.75
CA ASN A 46 -7.92 -4.31 -7.60
C ASN A 46 -7.15 -5.62 -7.81
N ASN A 47 -7.25 -6.54 -6.85
CA ASN A 47 -6.52 -7.81 -6.92
C ASN A 47 -6.96 -8.69 -8.10
N SER A 48 -8.16 -8.45 -8.62
CA SER A 48 -8.67 -9.18 -9.79
C SER A 48 -8.28 -8.53 -11.12
N GLY A 49 -7.52 -7.44 -11.09
CA GLY A 49 -7.09 -6.72 -12.28
C GLY A 49 -8.13 -5.78 -12.85
N GLN A 50 -9.19 -5.51 -12.11
CA GLN A 50 -10.26 -4.60 -12.55
C GLN A 50 -9.99 -3.18 -12.08
N LYS A 51 -10.34 -2.21 -12.90
CA LYS A 51 -10.22 -0.78 -12.55
C LYS A 51 -11.20 -0.44 -11.44
N VAL A 52 -10.72 0.34 -10.47
CA VAL A 52 -11.58 0.87 -9.41
C VAL A 52 -11.88 2.34 -9.67
N ALA A 53 -12.92 2.85 -8.99
CA ALA A 53 -13.35 4.24 -9.18
C ALA A 53 -12.30 5.22 -8.68
N SER A 54 -12.26 6.40 -9.30
CA SER A 54 -11.48 7.51 -8.76
C SER A 54 -12.04 7.92 -7.40
N GLY A 55 -11.18 8.35 -6.50
CA GLY A 55 -11.60 8.78 -5.18
C GLY A 55 -10.51 8.60 -4.16
N VAL A 56 -10.92 8.66 -2.89
CA VAL A 56 -10.01 8.54 -1.75
C VAL A 56 -9.89 7.10 -1.34
N TYR A 57 -8.65 6.66 -1.14
CA TYR A 57 -8.31 5.32 -0.68
C TYR A 57 -7.36 5.44 0.50
N ILE A 58 -7.23 4.34 1.23
CA ILE A 58 -6.31 4.25 2.37
C ILE A 58 -5.28 3.18 2.04
N TYR A 59 -4.01 3.48 2.26
CA TYR A 59 -2.99 2.46 2.17
C TYR A 59 -2.41 2.16 3.55
N SER A 60 -1.97 0.93 3.75
CA SER A 60 -1.29 0.51 4.96
C SER A 60 0.11 0.03 4.65
N LEU A 61 1.03 0.34 5.55
CA LEU A 61 2.39 -0.19 5.55
C LEU A 61 2.55 -0.98 6.83
N GLU A 62 2.91 -2.26 6.71
CA GLU A 62 2.99 -3.17 7.85
C GLU A 62 4.31 -3.93 7.84
N TRP A 63 4.94 -4.01 9.00
CA TRP A 63 6.04 -4.95 9.25
C TRP A 63 6.05 -5.33 10.72
N GLY A 64 6.23 -6.63 11.02
CA GLY A 64 6.17 -7.11 12.40
C GLY A 64 4.87 -6.69 13.07
N ASN A 65 4.96 -6.00 14.20
CA ASN A 65 3.81 -5.47 14.91
C ASN A 65 3.51 -4.01 14.55
N PHE A 66 4.25 -3.44 13.61
CA PHE A 66 4.07 -2.06 13.19
C PHE A 66 3.04 -1.98 12.07
N LYS A 67 2.14 -1.01 12.16
CA LYS A 67 1.19 -0.70 11.09
C LYS A 67 0.96 0.79 11.03
N LYS A 68 1.12 1.34 9.83
CA LYS A 68 0.83 2.75 9.57
C LYS A 68 -0.15 2.85 8.41
N THR A 69 -1.18 3.66 8.56
CA THR A 69 -2.15 3.92 7.50
C THR A 69 -2.14 5.38 7.11
N ASN A 70 -2.46 5.64 5.86
CA ASN A 70 -2.54 7.01 5.36
C ASN A 70 -3.54 7.06 4.21
N ARG A 71 -4.00 8.27 3.91
CA ARG A 71 -4.93 8.48 2.80
C ARG A 71 -4.17 8.79 1.53
N MET A 72 -4.77 8.43 0.41
CA MET A 72 -4.28 8.86 -0.90
C MET A 72 -5.47 9.04 -1.83
N MET A 73 -5.26 9.78 -2.90
CA MET A 73 -6.30 10.02 -3.89
C MET A 73 -5.91 9.39 -5.21
N LEU A 74 -6.85 8.64 -5.79
CA LEU A 74 -6.71 8.07 -7.12
C LEU A 74 -7.48 8.95 -8.10
N LEU A 75 -6.76 9.53 -9.04
CA LEU A 75 -7.34 10.33 -10.12
C LEU A 75 -7.10 9.59 -11.44
N LYS A 76 -8.14 9.47 -12.22
CA LYS A 76 -8.10 8.81 -13.52
C LYS A 76 -8.40 9.79 -14.64
#